data_760cbb526d48a22a1e413d03c7ec5355
#
_entry.id   760cbb526d48a22a1e413d03c7ec5355
#
_cell.length_a   1.000
_cell.length_b   1.000
_cell.length_c   1.000
_cell.angle_alpha   90.00
_cell.angle_beta   90.00
_cell.angle_gamma   90.00
#
_symmetry.space_group_name_H-M   'P 1'
#
loop_
_entity.id
_entity.type
_entity.pdbx_description
1 polymer ?
#
loop_
_entity_poly.entity_id
_entity_poly.type
_entity_poly.pdbx_seq_one_letter_code
_entity_poly.pdbx_strand_id
1 'polypeptide(L)'
;MESSTERPGAVGAEQLDTSEAADNEIVRQRVEKLRRLRGEEEYDPYVVEKWERRDTLKDVGARFAHLESGKTDDAVTVRTAGRLMTLRRQGKATFADLADEEGRMQLYFQVNELGEAPYEFLKKWVDTGDWIGIVGHPCRTRR
;
A
#
# COMPACT_ATOMS: atom_id res chain seq x y z
N MET A 1 5.52 -42.67 2.99
CA MET A 1 6.32 -41.50 3.43
C MET A 1 5.48 -40.26 3.19
N GLU A 2 4.78 -39.83 4.22
CA GLU A 2 4.00 -38.60 4.18
C GLU A 2 4.89 -37.50 4.73
N SER A 3 5.30 -36.57 3.87
CA SER A 3 5.95 -35.36 4.32
C SER A 3 4.86 -34.37 4.76
N SER A 4 4.64 -34.30 6.04
CA SER A 4 3.86 -33.22 6.64
C SER A 4 4.59 -31.90 6.42
N THR A 5 4.15 -31.13 5.46
CA THR A 5 4.54 -29.74 5.34
C THR A 5 3.74 -28.99 6.40
N GLU A 6 4.30 -28.86 7.59
CA GLU A 6 3.80 -27.93 8.58
C GLU A 6 3.92 -26.51 8.00
N ARG A 7 2.80 -25.90 7.73
CA ARG A 7 2.74 -24.45 7.48
C ARG A 7 3.23 -23.76 8.74
N PRO A 8 4.16 -22.80 8.66
CA PRO A 8 4.50 -22.02 9.83
C PRO A 8 3.22 -21.37 10.35
N GLY A 9 2.89 -21.71 11.58
CA GLY A 9 1.67 -21.28 12.23
C GLY A 9 1.52 -19.77 12.15
N ALA A 10 0.32 -19.33 11.85
CA ALA A 10 -0.07 -17.93 11.96
C ALA A 10 0.38 -17.44 13.35
N VAL A 11 1.29 -16.47 13.38
CA VAL A 11 1.63 -15.77 14.61
C VAL A 11 0.35 -15.07 15.05
N GLY A 12 -0.28 -15.63 16.06
CA GLY A 12 -1.61 -15.19 16.46
C GLY A 12 -1.65 -13.72 16.82
N ALA A 13 -2.81 -13.11 16.58
CA ALA A 13 -3.10 -11.72 16.95
C ALA A 13 -2.79 -11.41 18.42
N GLU A 14 -2.72 -12.42 19.27
CA GLU A 14 -2.36 -12.29 20.70
C GLU A 14 -0.96 -11.79 20.96
N GLN A 15 0.01 -12.03 20.07
CA GLN A 15 1.39 -11.57 20.25
C GLN A 15 1.61 -10.09 19.94
N LEU A 16 0.60 -9.42 19.36
CA LEU A 16 0.65 -7.97 19.11
C LEU A 16 0.11 -7.16 20.30
N ASP A 17 -0.47 -7.80 21.28
CA ASP A 17 -1.07 -7.17 22.46
C ASP A 17 -0.09 -7.22 23.63
N THR A 18 1.07 -6.61 23.45
CA THR A 18 2.02 -6.45 24.54
C THR A 18 1.63 -5.28 25.43
N SER A 19 1.98 -5.32 26.71
CA SER A 19 1.68 -4.26 27.67
C SER A 19 2.20 -2.89 27.24
N GLU A 20 3.34 -2.82 26.56
CA GLU A 20 3.88 -1.58 26.00
C GLU A 20 3.05 -1.02 24.86
N ALA A 21 2.46 -1.88 24.01
CA ALA A 21 1.57 -1.45 22.93
C ALA A 21 0.24 -0.90 23.47
N ALA A 22 -0.23 -1.40 24.61
CA ALA A 22 -1.46 -0.97 25.25
C ALA A 22 -1.40 0.48 25.76
N ASP A 23 -0.21 0.96 26.11
CA ASP A 23 -0.01 2.33 26.63
C ASP A 23 0.13 3.37 25.53
N ASN A 24 0.32 2.96 24.26
CA ASN A 24 0.43 3.86 23.11
C ASN A 24 -0.85 3.86 22.27
N GLU A 25 -1.59 4.96 22.30
CA GLU A 25 -2.86 5.11 21.60
C GLU A 25 -2.78 4.82 20.10
N ILE A 26 -1.72 5.27 19.43
CA ILE A 26 -1.54 5.05 17.99
C ILE A 26 -1.33 3.56 17.69
N VAL A 27 -0.50 2.90 18.48
CA VAL A 27 -0.24 1.46 18.33
C VAL A 27 -1.52 0.66 18.60
N ARG A 28 -2.24 1.01 19.65
CA ARG A 28 -3.52 0.36 20.01
C ARG A 28 -4.54 0.48 18.88
N GLN A 29 -4.69 1.66 18.28
CA GLN A 29 -5.58 1.87 17.14
C GLN A 29 -5.18 1.04 15.93
N ARG A 30 -3.88 0.90 15.66
CA ARG A 30 -3.38 0.07 14.56
C ARG A 30 -3.59 -1.42 14.80
N VAL A 31 -3.36 -1.88 16.02
CA VAL A 31 -3.64 -3.28 16.41
C VAL A 31 -5.14 -3.59 16.26
N GLU A 32 -6.01 -2.72 16.74
CA GLU A 32 -7.45 -2.88 16.59
C GLU A 32 -7.88 -2.87 15.12
N LYS A 33 -7.32 -1.98 14.32
CA LYS A 33 -7.57 -1.96 12.87
C LYS A 33 -7.16 -3.27 12.21
N LEU A 34 -6.01 -3.84 12.58
CA LEU A 34 -5.55 -5.13 12.06
C LEU A 34 -6.49 -6.27 12.44
N ARG A 35 -6.97 -6.31 13.67
CA ARG A 35 -7.96 -7.30 14.12
C ARG A 35 -9.24 -7.22 13.30
N ARG A 36 -9.73 -6.00 13.09
CA ARG A 36 -10.94 -5.77 12.29
C ARG A 36 -10.73 -6.14 10.83
N LEU A 37 -9.59 -5.79 10.25
CA LEU A 37 -9.25 -6.15 8.86
C LEU A 37 -9.27 -7.66 8.66
N ARG A 38 -8.68 -8.41 9.59
CA ARG A 38 -8.67 -9.88 9.56
C ARG A 38 -10.07 -10.47 9.69
N GLY A 39 -10.92 -9.89 10.53
CA GLY A 39 -12.28 -10.37 10.80
C GLY A 39 -13.31 -9.94 9.77
N GLU A 40 -13.31 -8.66 9.39
CA GLU A 40 -14.32 -8.08 8.49
C GLU A 40 -14.05 -8.36 7.01
N GLU A 41 -12.79 -8.27 6.59
CA GLU A 41 -12.38 -8.40 5.18
C GLU A 41 -11.76 -9.77 4.86
N GLU A 42 -11.58 -10.61 5.86
CA GLU A 42 -10.85 -11.89 5.73
C GLU A 42 -9.45 -11.72 5.11
N TYR A 43 -8.86 -10.56 5.35
CA TYR A 43 -7.58 -10.16 4.78
C TYR A 43 -6.52 -10.00 5.86
N ASP A 44 -5.38 -10.67 5.69
CA ASP A 44 -4.22 -10.53 6.58
C ASP A 44 -3.03 -9.99 5.79
N PRO A 45 -2.61 -8.73 6.03
CA PRO A 45 -1.48 -8.14 5.31
C PRO A 45 -0.13 -8.82 5.61
N TYR A 46 -0.04 -9.61 6.66
CA TYR A 46 1.18 -10.35 7.01
C TYR A 46 1.28 -11.74 6.37
N VAL A 47 0.26 -12.16 5.63
CA VAL A 47 0.25 -13.44 4.90
C VAL A 47 0.55 -13.25 3.41
N VAL A 48 0.85 -12.06 2.98
CA VAL A 48 1.30 -11.81 1.61
C VAL A 48 2.70 -12.39 1.42
N GLU A 49 2.79 -13.49 0.70
CA GLU A 49 4.04 -14.23 0.54
C GLU A 49 5.02 -13.53 -0.39
N LYS A 50 4.53 -12.90 -1.45
CA LYS A 50 5.37 -12.27 -2.47
C LYS A 50 4.65 -11.19 -3.26
N TRP A 51 5.33 -10.08 -3.46
CA TRP A 51 4.96 -9.06 -4.44
C TRP A 51 6.08 -8.92 -5.47
N GLU A 52 5.78 -9.13 -6.73
CA GLU A 52 6.75 -8.95 -7.81
C GLU A 52 6.87 -7.47 -8.18
N ARG A 53 7.85 -6.79 -7.61
CA ARG A 53 8.21 -5.44 -8.02
C ARG A 53 9.07 -5.53 -9.28
N ARG A 54 8.61 -4.93 -10.37
CA ARG A 54 9.36 -4.86 -11.65
C ARG A 54 10.13 -3.56 -11.80
N ASP A 55 9.62 -2.50 -11.22
CA ASP A 55 10.12 -1.14 -11.41
C ASP A 55 10.46 -0.52 -10.05
N THR A 56 11.64 0.11 -9.97
CA THR A 56 11.98 0.96 -8.83
C THR A 56 11.44 2.37 -9.06
N LEU A 57 11.25 3.14 -8.00
CA LEU A 57 10.75 4.52 -8.12
C LEU A 57 11.72 5.42 -8.88
N LYS A 58 13.02 5.20 -8.70
CA LYS A 58 14.06 5.90 -9.47
C LYS A 58 13.97 5.61 -10.96
N ASP A 59 13.79 4.34 -11.34
CA ASP A 59 13.67 3.94 -12.74
C ASP A 59 12.41 4.52 -13.38
N VAL A 60 11.28 4.49 -12.68
CA VAL A 60 10.05 5.11 -13.15
C VAL A 60 10.24 6.61 -13.36
N GLY A 61 10.82 7.30 -12.37
CA GLY A 61 11.09 8.72 -12.47
C GLY A 61 11.97 9.09 -13.68
N ALA A 62 13.00 8.31 -13.94
CA ALA A 62 13.91 8.53 -15.07
C ALA A 62 13.24 8.24 -16.43
N ARG A 63 12.51 7.11 -16.53
CA ARG A 63 11.85 6.70 -17.78
C ARG A 63 10.75 7.65 -18.23
N PHE A 64 10.06 8.29 -17.31
CA PHE A 64 8.92 9.15 -17.58
C PHE A 64 9.16 10.63 -17.25
N ALA A 65 10.40 11.02 -17.11
CA ALA A 65 10.80 12.42 -16.86
C ALA A 65 10.32 13.37 -17.98
N HIS A 66 10.14 12.85 -19.20
CA HIS A 66 9.67 13.60 -20.37
C HIS A 66 8.16 13.87 -20.39
N LEU A 67 7.37 13.22 -19.51
CA LEU A 67 5.93 13.46 -19.47
C LEU A 67 5.61 14.92 -19.14
N GLU A 68 4.75 15.51 -19.95
CA GLU A 68 4.26 16.85 -19.73
C GLU A 68 3.22 16.92 -18.62
N SER A 69 3.09 18.09 -18.00
CA SER A 69 2.09 18.35 -16.97
C SER A 69 0.67 18.01 -17.44
N GLY A 70 -0.04 17.25 -16.63
CA GLY A 70 -1.41 16.79 -16.92
C GLY A 70 -1.51 15.61 -17.90
N LYS A 71 -0.39 15.00 -18.25
CA LYS A 71 -0.38 13.84 -19.16
C LYS A 71 -0.23 12.53 -18.41
N THR A 72 -0.83 11.49 -18.98
CA THR A 72 -0.73 10.10 -18.52
C THR A 72 -0.30 9.24 -19.70
N ASP A 73 0.59 8.29 -19.44
CA ASP A 73 0.94 7.27 -20.45
C ASP A 73 0.18 5.96 -20.13
N ASP A 74 -1.00 5.84 -20.71
CA ASP A 74 -1.89 4.69 -20.51
C ASP A 74 -1.38 3.41 -21.19
N ALA A 75 -0.42 3.53 -22.10
CA ALA A 75 0.17 2.38 -22.79
C ALA A 75 1.16 1.61 -21.91
N VAL A 76 1.63 2.21 -20.84
CA VAL A 76 2.62 1.62 -19.94
C VAL A 76 1.99 1.30 -18.59
N THR A 77 2.20 0.06 -18.13
CA THR A 77 1.84 -0.36 -16.79
C THR A 77 3.11 -0.49 -15.95
N VAL A 78 3.16 0.23 -14.84
CA VAL A 78 4.23 0.17 -13.84
C VAL A 78 3.78 -0.72 -12.69
N ARG A 79 4.67 -1.58 -12.22
CA ARG A 79 4.45 -2.43 -11.04
C ARG A 79 5.57 -2.20 -10.03
N THR A 80 5.25 -1.55 -8.95
CA THR A 80 6.19 -1.14 -7.92
C THR A 80 5.68 -1.38 -6.52
N ALA A 81 6.51 -1.15 -5.54
CA ALA A 81 6.14 -1.26 -4.13
C ALA A 81 6.99 -0.30 -3.30
N GLY A 82 6.49 0.06 -2.13
CA GLY A 82 7.21 0.91 -1.21
C GLY A 82 6.41 1.22 0.04
N ARG A 83 6.94 2.12 0.84
CA ARG A 83 6.33 2.58 2.08
C ARG A 83 5.60 3.90 1.85
N LEU A 84 4.37 3.98 2.32
CA LEU A 84 3.60 5.23 2.31
C LEU A 84 4.16 6.20 3.34
N MET A 85 4.60 7.35 2.87
CA MET A 85 5.16 8.40 3.72
C MET A 85 4.12 9.46 4.08
N THR A 86 3.21 9.75 3.15
CA THR A 86 2.09 10.69 3.35
C THR A 86 0.83 10.19 2.67
N LEU A 87 -0.33 10.60 3.19
CA LEU A 87 -1.65 10.38 2.59
C LEU A 87 -2.47 11.67 2.71
N ARG A 88 -2.95 12.17 1.57
CA ARG A 88 -3.80 13.36 1.51
C ARG A 88 -5.07 13.04 0.74
N ARG A 89 -6.18 12.98 1.43
CA ARG A 89 -7.49 12.70 0.84
C ARG A 89 -8.16 14.01 0.40
N GLN A 90 -8.60 14.06 -0.86
CA GLN A 90 -9.27 15.22 -1.45
C GLN A 90 -10.46 14.76 -2.27
N GLY A 91 -11.65 14.71 -1.67
CA GLY A 91 -12.86 14.27 -2.35
C GLY A 91 -12.77 12.84 -2.89
N LYS A 92 -12.85 12.70 -4.22
CA LYS A 92 -12.77 11.41 -4.93
C LYS A 92 -11.35 11.01 -5.33
N ALA A 93 -10.36 11.70 -4.81
CA ALA A 93 -8.96 11.43 -5.09
C ALA A 93 -8.15 11.38 -3.80
N THR A 94 -7.08 10.62 -3.82
CA THR A 94 -6.10 10.57 -2.74
C THR A 94 -4.71 10.70 -3.34
N PHE A 95 -3.93 11.63 -2.81
CA PHE A 95 -2.51 11.76 -3.10
C PHE A 95 -1.70 11.12 -1.98
N ALA A 96 -0.64 10.45 -2.36
CA ALA A 96 0.28 9.83 -1.42
C ALA A 96 1.71 9.97 -1.91
N ASP A 97 2.66 9.97 -0.99
CA ASP A 97 4.07 9.83 -1.32
C ASP A 97 4.53 8.42 -0.95
N LEU A 98 5.05 7.71 -1.95
CA LEU A 98 5.64 6.39 -1.79
C LEU A 98 7.15 6.50 -1.79
N ALA A 99 7.82 5.77 -0.91
CA ALA A 99 9.28 5.69 -0.86
C ALA A 99 9.75 4.24 -0.92
N ASP A 100 10.81 4.01 -1.69
CA ASP A 100 11.59 2.79 -1.67
C ASP A 100 13.06 3.09 -1.32
N GLU A 101 13.95 2.11 -1.50
CA GLU A 101 15.38 2.26 -1.22
C GLU A 101 16.10 3.23 -2.17
N GLU A 102 15.52 3.55 -3.32
CA GLU A 102 16.16 4.38 -4.34
C GLU A 102 15.54 5.76 -4.51
N GLY A 103 14.33 6.00 -4.02
CA GLY A 103 13.71 7.30 -4.21
C GLY A 103 12.29 7.43 -3.66
N ARG A 104 11.64 8.50 -4.06
CA ARG A 104 10.26 8.83 -3.72
C ARG A 104 9.46 9.16 -4.97
N MET A 105 8.16 8.90 -4.92
CA MET A 105 7.24 9.22 -5.99
C MET A 105 5.85 9.54 -5.43
N GLN A 106 5.17 10.51 -6.02
CA GLN A 106 3.78 10.78 -5.72
C GLN A 106 2.89 9.73 -6.40
N LEU A 107 1.93 9.22 -5.65
CA LEU A 107 0.85 8.39 -6.14
C LEU A 107 -0.43 9.21 -6.23
N TYR A 108 -1.22 8.92 -7.25
CA TYR A 108 -2.52 9.52 -7.45
C TYR A 108 -3.58 8.45 -7.59
N PHE A 109 -4.42 8.30 -6.57
CA PHE A 109 -5.53 7.35 -6.55
C PHE A 109 -6.82 8.07 -6.89
N GLN A 110 -7.50 7.60 -7.91
CA GLN A 110 -8.83 8.09 -8.29
C GLN A 110 -9.87 6.97 -8.17
N VAL A 111 -11.04 7.31 -7.68
CA VAL A 111 -12.17 6.36 -7.58
C VAL A 111 -12.49 5.74 -8.94
N ASN A 112 -12.50 6.55 -10.00
CA ASN A 112 -12.86 6.11 -11.34
C ASN A 112 -11.86 5.10 -11.93
N GLU A 113 -10.58 5.22 -11.59
CA GLU A 113 -9.52 4.33 -12.07
C GLU A 113 -9.38 3.08 -11.21
N LEU A 114 -9.43 3.26 -9.91
CA LEU A 114 -9.23 2.18 -8.94
C LEU A 114 -10.49 1.31 -8.77
N GLY A 115 -11.66 1.90 -8.89
CA GLY A 115 -12.94 1.31 -8.54
C GLY A 115 -13.38 1.67 -7.12
N GLU A 116 -14.67 1.61 -6.85
CA GLU A 116 -15.23 2.00 -5.55
C GLU A 116 -14.75 1.11 -4.40
N ALA A 117 -14.81 -0.21 -4.56
CA ALA A 117 -14.45 -1.14 -3.50
C ALA A 117 -12.96 -1.06 -3.11
N PRO A 118 -11.99 -1.09 -4.05
CA PRO A 118 -10.58 -0.87 -3.72
C PRO A 118 -10.29 0.52 -3.14
N TYR A 119 -11.00 1.55 -3.61
CA TYR A 119 -10.81 2.91 -3.08
C TYR A 119 -11.33 3.03 -1.63
N GLU A 120 -12.46 2.43 -1.30
CA GLU A 120 -12.98 2.37 0.07
C GLU A 120 -12.04 1.55 0.98
N PHE A 121 -11.45 0.47 0.47
CA PHE A 121 -10.43 -0.30 1.18
C PHE A 121 -9.22 0.58 1.51
N LEU A 122 -8.72 1.34 0.56
CA LEU A 122 -7.62 2.29 0.74
C LEU A 122 -7.95 3.31 1.84
N LYS A 123 -9.14 3.88 1.79
CA LYS A 123 -9.59 4.89 2.76
C LYS A 123 -9.74 4.34 4.18
N LYS A 124 -10.28 3.15 4.29
CA LYS A 124 -10.62 2.54 5.58
C LYS A 124 -9.42 1.91 6.28
N TRP A 125 -8.55 1.23 5.53
CA TRP A 125 -7.56 0.33 6.09
C TRP A 125 -6.12 0.79 5.97
N VAL A 126 -5.80 1.61 4.98
CA VAL A 126 -4.42 1.99 4.69
C VAL A 126 -4.02 3.27 5.42
N ASP A 127 -2.88 3.24 6.07
CA ASP A 127 -2.33 4.34 6.85
C ASP A 127 -0.91 4.72 6.41
N THR A 128 -0.49 5.92 6.79
CA THR A 128 0.90 6.36 6.67
C THR A 128 1.82 5.38 7.42
N GLY A 129 2.89 4.98 6.75
CA GLY A 129 3.85 4.01 7.26
C GLY A 129 3.62 2.58 6.78
N ASP A 130 2.48 2.31 6.12
CA ASP A 130 2.20 0.99 5.56
C ASP A 130 3.04 0.72 4.32
N TRP A 131 3.37 -0.55 4.10
CA TRP A 131 3.97 -1.04 2.88
C TRP A 131 2.89 -1.49 1.92
N ILE A 132 2.95 -0.97 0.69
CA ILE A 132 1.96 -1.30 -0.34
C ILE A 132 2.62 -1.66 -1.67
N GLY A 133 1.96 -2.54 -2.42
CA GLY A 133 2.25 -2.80 -3.83
C GLY A 133 1.30 -2.02 -4.72
N ILE A 134 1.83 -1.46 -5.80
CA ILE A 134 1.10 -0.59 -6.72
C ILE A 134 1.21 -1.10 -8.15
N VAL A 135 0.09 -1.12 -8.83
CA VAL A 135 0.01 -1.27 -10.29
C VAL A 135 -0.70 -0.05 -10.85
N GLY A 136 -0.11 0.61 -11.81
CA GLY A 136 -0.72 1.82 -12.39
C GLY A 136 0.01 2.34 -13.61
N HIS A 137 -0.45 3.49 -14.08
CA HIS A 137 0.12 4.17 -15.22
C HIS A 137 0.93 5.39 -14.78
N PRO A 138 2.08 5.65 -15.41
CA PRO A 138 2.83 6.87 -15.12
C PRO A 138 2.06 8.09 -15.58
N CYS A 139 1.99 9.09 -14.71
CA CYS A 139 1.34 10.35 -15.02
C CYS A 139 2.10 11.54 -14.41
N ARG A 140 1.85 12.71 -14.94
CA ARG A 140 2.31 13.97 -14.34
C ARG A 140 1.10 14.83 -14.05
N THR A 141 0.83 15.03 -12.77
CA THR A 141 -0.30 15.85 -12.32
C THR A 141 -0.07 17.33 -12.66
N ARG A 142 -1.16 18.05 -12.84
CA ARG A 142 -1.13 19.53 -12.87
C ARG A 142 -1.00 20.02 -11.42
N ARG A 143 -0.20 21.03 -11.25
CA ARG A 143 -0.14 21.72 -9.96
C ARG A 143 -1.33 22.61 -9.75
#